data_bae1aa442c230ea6c437b92e236cd935
#
_entry.id   bae1aa442c230ea6c437b92e236cd935
#
_cell.length_a   1.000
_cell.length_b   1.000
_cell.length_c   1.000
_cell.angle_alpha   90.00
_cell.angle_beta   90.00
_cell.angle_gamma   90.00
#
_symmetry.space_group_name_H-M   'P 1'
#
loop_
_entity.id
_entity.type
_entity.pdbx_description
1 polymer ?
#
loop_
_entity_poly.entity_id
_entity_poly.type
_entity_poly.pdbx_seq_one_letter_code
_entity_poly.pdbx_strand_id
1 'polypeptide(L)'
;MKLTILGCYAATPRSFTNPTSQVLEMRNELFLIDCGEGTQVELRRNKVKFSKIEHVFISHLHGDHFFGLVGLVATFRLLNRKNQLHIYGPKGIKEAITLQLKLSNSWTNYPLYFHELEEKVPVRIYEDDKVTVDTIPLKHRIYANGFLFREKPTERKLNINAAQKYKIDVVYYKKIKAGKDVTLEDGRVIPNSELTFDPDPTMSYAFCSDTIYKPDNIPQLNGVTVLYHEATFIEEHADLAEPTGHSTAKQAGKMALQAEVKHLILGHYSTRYPNLDLFGDEAKEVFDNVLLADDGKVFEF
;
A
#
# COMPACT_ATOMS: atom_id res chain seq x y z
N MET A 1 -10.74 3.91 0.54
CA MET A 1 -9.51 3.11 0.68
C MET A 1 -9.48 2.53 2.09
N LYS A 2 -9.08 1.25 2.24
CA LYS A 2 -9.01 0.59 3.54
C LYS A 2 -7.67 -0.10 3.72
N LEU A 3 -7.02 0.11 4.86
CA LEU A 3 -5.75 -0.50 5.23
C LEU A 3 -5.96 -1.37 6.48
N THR A 4 -5.58 -2.65 6.40
CA THR A 4 -5.57 -3.57 7.54
C THR A 4 -4.13 -3.91 7.88
N ILE A 5 -3.71 -3.59 9.09
CA ILE A 5 -2.38 -3.95 9.61
C ILE A 5 -2.46 -5.39 10.13
N LEU A 6 -1.66 -6.27 9.57
CA LEU A 6 -1.54 -7.66 10.02
C LEU A 6 -0.38 -7.81 11.00
N GLY A 7 0.67 -6.99 10.82
CA GLY A 7 1.83 -6.88 11.66
C GLY A 7 2.59 -5.59 11.35
N CYS A 8 3.16 -4.97 12.37
CA CYS A 8 3.86 -3.69 12.24
C CYS A 8 5.04 -3.52 13.20
N TYR A 9 5.61 -4.62 13.63
CA TYR A 9 6.77 -4.60 14.53
C TYR A 9 8.03 -5.06 13.79
N ALA A 10 9.19 -4.57 14.26
CA ALA A 10 10.49 -4.94 13.73
C ALA A 10 10.87 -6.39 14.07
N ALA A 11 11.95 -6.89 13.46
CA ALA A 11 12.37 -8.30 13.43
C ALA A 11 12.40 -9.04 14.78
N THR A 12 12.66 -8.35 15.90
CA THR A 12 12.73 -9.02 17.21
C THR A 12 11.32 -9.37 17.71
N PRO A 13 10.95 -10.66 17.82
CA PRO A 13 9.58 -11.03 18.16
C PRO A 13 9.23 -10.74 19.62
N ARG A 14 7.96 -10.43 19.86
CA ARG A 14 7.32 -10.45 21.19
C ARG A 14 6.15 -11.44 21.17
N SER A 15 5.67 -11.83 22.35
CA SER A 15 4.65 -12.87 22.50
C SER A 15 3.34 -12.59 21.76
N PHE A 16 3.00 -11.33 21.50
CA PHE A 16 1.71 -10.93 20.92
C PHE A 16 1.85 -9.92 19.77
N THR A 17 3.02 -9.85 19.15
CA THR A 17 3.27 -8.92 18.03
C THR A 17 3.68 -9.70 16.80
N ASN A 18 3.33 -9.16 15.64
CA ASN A 18 3.63 -9.77 14.35
C ASN A 18 4.58 -8.87 13.55
N PRO A 19 5.52 -9.46 12.78
CA PRO A 19 6.38 -8.75 11.87
C PRO A 19 5.58 -8.14 10.70
N THR A 20 6.23 -7.28 9.95
CA THR A 20 5.60 -6.41 8.95
C THR A 20 4.76 -7.17 7.92
N SER A 21 3.48 -6.83 7.89
CA SER A 21 2.54 -7.26 6.84
C SER A 21 1.27 -6.40 6.87
N GLN A 22 0.75 -6.04 5.70
CA GLN A 22 -0.43 -5.19 5.56
C GLN A 22 -1.29 -5.62 4.38
N VAL A 23 -2.59 -5.39 4.46
CA VAL A 23 -3.50 -5.52 3.32
C VAL A 23 -4.10 -4.16 3.00
N LEU A 24 -3.81 -3.68 1.80
CA LEU A 24 -4.44 -2.49 1.23
C LEU A 24 -5.61 -2.92 0.34
N GLU A 25 -6.81 -2.43 0.66
CA GLU A 25 -7.98 -2.51 -0.20
C GLU A 25 -8.17 -1.15 -0.90
N MET A 26 -7.99 -1.16 -2.23
CA MET A 26 -8.14 0.01 -3.08
C MET A 26 -8.96 -0.38 -4.32
N ARG A 27 -10.03 0.36 -4.62
CA ARG A 27 -10.93 0.08 -5.76
C ARG A 27 -11.46 -1.36 -5.82
N ASN A 28 -11.75 -1.97 -4.65
CA ASN A 28 -12.20 -3.36 -4.46
C ASN A 28 -11.14 -4.43 -4.78
N GLU A 29 -9.89 -4.05 -4.97
CA GLU A 29 -8.76 -4.96 -5.12
C GLU A 29 -7.97 -5.04 -3.81
N LEU A 30 -7.40 -6.22 -3.53
CA LEU A 30 -6.61 -6.46 -2.33
C LEU A 30 -5.15 -6.66 -2.70
N PHE A 31 -4.30 -5.81 -2.17
CA PHE A 31 -2.85 -5.86 -2.29
C PHE A 31 -2.24 -6.26 -0.95
N LEU A 32 -1.44 -7.32 -0.92
CA LEU A 32 -0.65 -7.68 0.25
C LEU A 32 0.71 -6.98 0.14
N ILE A 33 1.11 -6.27 1.20
CA ILE A 33 2.36 -5.55 1.28
C ILE A 33 3.16 -6.13 2.45
N ASP A 34 4.31 -6.70 2.12
CA ASP A 34 5.13 -7.55 2.96
C ASP A 34 4.39 -8.77 3.53
N CYS A 35 5.15 -9.78 3.90
CA CYS A 35 4.62 -11.05 4.35
C CYS A 35 5.57 -11.68 5.38
N GLY A 36 5.67 -11.06 6.54
CA GLY A 36 6.40 -11.61 7.69
C GLY A 36 5.79 -12.90 8.22
N GLU A 37 6.45 -13.54 9.17
CA GLU A 37 5.98 -14.78 9.76
C GLU A 37 4.58 -14.62 10.37
N GLY A 38 3.74 -15.63 10.23
CA GLY A 38 2.38 -15.61 10.77
C GLY A 38 1.34 -14.87 9.92
N THR A 39 1.70 -14.15 8.85
CA THR A 39 0.79 -13.39 7.99
C THR A 39 -0.46 -14.20 7.58
N GLN A 40 -0.31 -15.47 7.22
CA GLN A 40 -1.44 -16.32 6.83
C GLN A 40 -2.45 -16.55 7.96
N VAL A 41 -2.01 -16.52 9.22
CA VAL A 41 -2.88 -16.63 10.40
C VAL A 41 -3.59 -15.30 10.64
N GLU A 42 -2.86 -14.19 10.54
CA GLU A 42 -3.42 -12.85 10.71
C GLU A 42 -4.43 -12.49 9.62
N LEU A 43 -4.22 -12.91 8.37
CA LEU A 43 -5.23 -12.79 7.31
C LEU A 43 -6.56 -13.46 7.71
N ARG A 44 -6.50 -14.62 8.37
CA ARG A 44 -7.72 -15.31 8.87
C ARG A 44 -8.34 -14.60 10.06
N ARG A 45 -7.54 -14.18 11.05
CA ARG A 45 -8.00 -13.46 12.24
C ARG A 45 -8.74 -12.18 11.86
N ASN A 46 -8.18 -11.44 10.89
CA ASN A 46 -8.76 -10.21 10.39
C ASN A 46 -9.83 -10.42 9.30
N LYS A 47 -10.24 -11.67 9.04
CA LYS A 47 -11.31 -12.05 8.08
C LYS A 47 -11.04 -11.54 6.65
N VAL A 48 -9.78 -11.41 6.26
CA VAL A 48 -9.40 -11.02 4.91
C VAL A 48 -9.73 -12.15 3.93
N LYS A 49 -10.31 -11.80 2.78
CA LYS A 49 -10.67 -12.78 1.74
C LYS A 49 -9.43 -13.18 0.92
N PHE A 50 -8.74 -14.24 1.31
CA PHE A 50 -7.53 -14.78 0.64
C PHE A 50 -7.64 -14.88 -0.87
N SER A 51 -8.79 -15.35 -1.36
CA SER A 51 -9.00 -15.56 -2.80
C SER A 51 -8.91 -14.30 -3.63
N LYS A 52 -9.06 -13.13 -3.00
CA LYS A 52 -8.99 -11.83 -3.67
C LYS A 52 -7.57 -11.24 -3.72
N ILE A 53 -6.60 -11.81 -2.99
CA ILE A 53 -5.21 -11.34 -3.05
C ILE A 53 -4.56 -11.97 -4.29
N GLU A 54 -4.33 -11.19 -5.32
CA GLU A 54 -3.65 -11.61 -6.55
C GLU A 54 -2.26 -10.99 -6.69
N HIS A 55 -1.95 -9.96 -5.90
CA HIS A 55 -0.69 -9.22 -5.94
C HIS A 55 -0.08 -9.10 -4.55
N VAL A 56 1.18 -9.50 -4.43
CA VAL A 56 2.00 -9.41 -3.21
C VAL A 56 3.23 -8.57 -3.53
N PHE A 57 3.50 -7.57 -2.71
CA PHE A 57 4.62 -6.66 -2.86
C PHE A 57 5.55 -6.82 -1.66
N ILE A 58 6.78 -7.24 -1.90
CA ILE A 58 7.81 -7.46 -0.87
C ILE A 58 8.85 -6.35 -0.99
N SER A 59 9.01 -5.59 0.08
CA SER A 59 9.89 -4.43 0.14
C SER A 59 11.38 -4.81 0.05
N HIS A 60 11.79 -5.82 0.81
CA HIS A 60 13.15 -6.33 0.85
C HIS A 60 13.22 -7.76 1.43
N LEU A 61 14.39 -8.39 1.43
CA LEU A 61 14.54 -9.81 1.78
C LEU A 61 15.06 -10.03 3.22
N HIS A 62 14.76 -9.14 4.19
CA HIS A 62 14.87 -9.50 5.59
C HIS A 62 13.70 -10.38 6.01
N GLY A 63 13.93 -11.30 6.95
CA GLY A 63 12.98 -12.36 7.30
C GLY A 63 11.62 -11.84 7.76
N ASP A 64 11.60 -10.81 8.57
CA ASP A 64 10.41 -10.15 9.09
C ASP A 64 9.52 -9.48 8.01
N HIS A 65 9.98 -9.45 6.76
CA HIS A 65 9.21 -8.93 5.63
C HIS A 65 8.78 -10.01 4.62
N PHE A 66 9.38 -11.23 4.63
CA PHE A 66 9.02 -12.21 3.60
C PHE A 66 9.04 -13.69 4.03
N PHE A 67 9.49 -14.05 5.24
CA PHE A 67 9.54 -15.47 5.65
C PHE A 67 8.16 -16.14 5.75
N GLY A 68 7.11 -15.37 5.93
CA GLY A 68 5.73 -15.87 5.87
C GLY A 68 5.24 -16.23 4.46
N LEU A 69 5.93 -15.74 3.41
CA LEU A 69 5.44 -15.82 2.03
C LEU A 69 5.36 -17.27 1.53
N VAL A 70 6.34 -18.11 1.80
CA VAL A 70 6.30 -19.51 1.40
C VAL A 70 5.15 -20.26 2.07
N GLY A 71 4.88 -19.95 3.35
CA GLY A 71 3.74 -20.50 4.09
C GLY A 71 2.40 -20.06 3.49
N LEU A 72 2.28 -18.79 3.08
CA LEU A 72 1.10 -18.26 2.42
C LEU A 72 0.88 -18.94 1.05
N VAL A 73 1.93 -19.06 0.23
CA VAL A 73 1.87 -19.74 -1.08
C VAL A 73 1.42 -21.20 -0.93
N ALA A 74 1.96 -21.90 0.05
CA ALA A 74 1.54 -23.28 0.36
C ALA A 74 0.08 -23.36 0.85
N THR A 75 -0.35 -22.39 1.66
CA THR A 75 -1.75 -22.29 2.13
C THR A 75 -2.70 -22.05 0.97
N PHE A 76 -2.38 -21.21 0.02
CA PHE A 76 -3.19 -21.01 -1.19
C PHE A 76 -3.36 -22.28 -2.01
N ARG A 77 -2.31 -23.11 -2.12
CA ARG A 77 -2.40 -24.44 -2.73
C ARG A 77 -3.39 -25.36 -1.98
N LEU A 78 -3.29 -25.42 -0.65
CA LEU A 78 -4.17 -26.25 0.18
C LEU A 78 -5.63 -25.80 0.11
N LEU A 79 -5.88 -24.51 -0.14
CA LEU A 79 -7.21 -23.94 -0.35
C LEU A 79 -7.71 -24.09 -1.80
N ASN A 80 -7.00 -24.87 -2.65
CA ASN A 80 -7.34 -25.09 -4.05
C ASN A 80 -7.50 -23.82 -4.87
N ARG A 81 -6.63 -22.81 -4.62
CA ARG A 81 -6.57 -21.57 -5.41
C ARG A 81 -6.48 -21.91 -6.91
N LYS A 82 -7.20 -21.15 -7.74
CA LYS A 82 -7.14 -21.24 -9.21
C LYS A 82 -6.59 -19.97 -9.83
N ASN A 83 -6.85 -18.82 -9.19
CA ASN A 83 -6.39 -17.54 -9.68
C ASN A 83 -4.86 -17.43 -9.60
N GLN A 84 -4.29 -16.72 -10.53
CA GLN A 84 -2.87 -16.38 -10.56
C GLN A 84 -2.44 -15.61 -9.29
N LEU A 85 -1.16 -15.72 -8.95
CA LEU A 85 -0.53 -14.92 -7.91
C LEU A 85 0.73 -14.27 -8.48
N HIS A 86 0.80 -12.94 -8.39
CA HIS A 86 1.94 -12.15 -8.79
C HIS A 86 2.70 -11.69 -7.54
N ILE A 87 3.99 -11.96 -7.49
CA ILE A 87 4.89 -11.54 -6.42
C ILE A 87 5.90 -10.56 -7.01
N TYR A 88 5.87 -9.33 -6.50
CA TYR A 88 6.82 -8.26 -6.81
C TYR A 88 7.78 -8.13 -5.65
N GLY A 89 9.08 -8.18 -5.90
CA GLY A 89 10.05 -8.07 -4.82
C GLY A 89 11.49 -8.07 -5.33
N PRO A 90 12.48 -7.92 -4.44
CA PRO A 90 13.87 -7.86 -4.83
C PRO A 90 14.35 -9.10 -5.57
N LYS A 91 15.37 -8.94 -6.40
CA LYS A 91 16.09 -10.05 -7.01
C LYS A 91 16.50 -11.09 -5.97
N GLY A 92 16.29 -12.37 -6.31
CA GLY A 92 16.52 -13.52 -5.42
C GLY A 92 15.23 -14.03 -4.75
N ILE A 93 14.11 -13.28 -4.76
CA ILE A 93 12.84 -13.73 -4.18
C ILE A 93 12.31 -15.00 -4.87
N LYS A 94 12.44 -15.07 -6.20
CA LYS A 94 12.04 -16.25 -6.98
C LYS A 94 12.84 -17.47 -6.55
N GLU A 95 14.17 -17.34 -6.46
CA GLU A 95 15.04 -18.43 -6.04
C GLU A 95 14.71 -18.89 -4.63
N ALA A 96 14.59 -17.96 -3.67
CA ALA A 96 14.29 -18.26 -2.27
C ALA A 96 12.97 -19.05 -2.12
N ILE A 97 11.91 -18.63 -2.78
CA ILE A 97 10.58 -19.29 -2.68
C ILE A 97 10.58 -20.61 -3.44
N THR A 98 11.12 -20.65 -4.68
CA THR A 98 11.09 -21.88 -5.48
C THR A 98 11.98 -22.97 -4.90
N LEU A 99 13.09 -22.64 -4.27
CA LEU A 99 13.94 -23.61 -3.56
C LEU A 99 13.17 -24.28 -2.41
N GLN A 100 12.47 -23.51 -1.60
CA GLN A 100 11.67 -24.04 -0.48
C GLN A 100 10.52 -24.91 -0.97
N LEU A 101 9.79 -24.49 -2.03
CA LEU A 101 8.73 -25.29 -2.65
C LEU A 101 9.26 -26.60 -3.24
N LYS A 102 10.44 -26.56 -3.85
CA LYS A 102 11.12 -27.74 -4.39
C LYS A 102 11.50 -28.74 -3.29
N LEU A 103 12.19 -28.29 -2.26
CA LEU A 103 12.68 -29.15 -1.17
C LEU A 103 11.54 -29.76 -0.35
N SER A 104 10.43 -29.03 -0.18
CA SER A 104 9.23 -29.50 0.53
C SER A 104 8.25 -30.28 -0.37
N ASN A 105 8.56 -30.43 -1.67
CA ASN A 105 7.63 -31.01 -2.67
C ASN A 105 6.23 -30.35 -2.66
N SER A 106 6.20 -29.04 -2.51
CA SER A 106 4.97 -28.24 -2.30
C SER A 106 4.66 -27.32 -3.48
N TRP A 107 4.93 -27.76 -4.72
CA TRP A 107 4.65 -26.99 -5.92
C TRP A 107 3.20 -26.51 -6.01
N THR A 108 3.00 -25.31 -6.49
CA THR A 108 1.66 -24.72 -6.65
C THR A 108 0.86 -25.47 -7.74
N ASN A 109 -0.46 -25.53 -7.56
CA ASN A 109 -1.43 -26.00 -8.55
C ASN A 109 -2.18 -24.82 -9.21
N TYR A 110 -1.61 -23.62 -9.09
CA TYR A 110 -2.08 -22.36 -9.68
C TYR A 110 -0.91 -21.59 -10.27
N PRO A 111 -1.16 -20.67 -11.22
CA PRO A 111 -0.08 -19.85 -11.81
C PRO A 111 0.57 -18.96 -10.77
N LEU A 112 1.91 -19.01 -10.67
CA LEU A 112 2.72 -18.20 -9.78
C LEU A 112 3.77 -17.45 -10.60
N TYR A 113 3.71 -16.11 -10.55
CA TYR A 113 4.59 -15.23 -11.30
C TYR A 113 5.46 -14.41 -10.37
N PHE A 114 6.72 -14.23 -10.71
CA PHE A 114 7.67 -13.40 -9.97
C PHE A 114 8.13 -12.24 -10.85
N HIS A 115 8.09 -11.04 -10.29
CA HIS A 115 8.55 -9.80 -10.86
C HIS A 115 9.69 -9.29 -9.99
N GLU A 116 10.91 -9.64 -10.35
CA GLU A 116 12.10 -9.28 -9.59
C GLU A 116 12.53 -7.84 -9.89
N LEU A 117 12.78 -7.07 -8.84
CA LEU A 117 13.08 -5.64 -8.86
C LEU A 117 14.55 -5.42 -8.54
N GLU A 118 15.22 -4.59 -9.34
CA GLU A 118 16.65 -4.25 -9.19
C GLU A 118 16.90 -2.74 -9.34
N GLU A 119 15.92 -1.98 -9.80
CA GLU A 119 16.05 -0.55 -10.11
C GLU A 119 16.19 0.29 -8.83
N LYS A 120 17.06 1.31 -8.93
CA LYS A 120 17.30 2.29 -7.85
C LYS A 120 16.63 3.64 -8.09
N VAL A 121 15.72 3.67 -9.06
CA VAL A 121 14.88 4.83 -9.42
C VAL A 121 13.41 4.41 -9.37
N PRO A 122 12.46 5.36 -9.23
CA PRO A 122 11.04 5.03 -9.29
C PRO A 122 10.67 4.39 -10.63
N VAL A 123 9.99 3.24 -10.58
CA VAL A 123 9.52 2.50 -11.77
C VAL A 123 8.09 2.05 -11.54
N ARG A 124 7.25 2.15 -12.58
CA ARG A 124 5.92 1.54 -12.60
C ARG A 124 6.02 0.04 -12.72
N ILE A 125 5.54 -0.69 -11.70
CA ILE A 125 5.60 -2.15 -11.63
C ILE A 125 4.24 -2.84 -11.79
N TYR A 126 3.15 -2.10 -11.59
CA TYR A 126 1.79 -2.58 -11.80
C TYR A 126 0.89 -1.46 -12.31
N GLU A 127 0.00 -1.80 -13.22
CA GLU A 127 -1.03 -0.90 -13.72
C GLU A 127 -2.22 -1.69 -14.27
N ASP A 128 -3.42 -1.31 -13.85
CA ASP A 128 -4.69 -1.75 -14.43
C ASP A 128 -5.60 -0.55 -14.76
N ASP A 129 -6.89 -0.79 -14.94
CA ASP A 129 -7.86 0.28 -15.24
C ASP A 129 -8.13 1.22 -14.06
N LYS A 130 -7.76 0.83 -12.82
CA LYS A 130 -8.17 1.50 -11.58
C LYS A 130 -7.01 2.00 -10.74
N VAL A 131 -5.89 1.26 -10.71
CA VAL A 131 -4.77 1.49 -9.80
C VAL A 131 -3.45 1.40 -10.54
N THR A 132 -2.49 2.19 -10.09
CA THR A 132 -1.08 2.07 -10.48
C THR A 132 -0.24 1.83 -9.25
N VAL A 133 0.88 1.08 -9.39
CA VAL A 133 1.87 0.92 -8.34
C VAL A 133 3.26 1.24 -8.88
N ASP A 134 3.92 2.18 -8.22
CA ASP A 134 5.29 2.59 -8.52
C ASP A 134 6.20 2.20 -7.34
N THR A 135 7.46 1.86 -7.61
CA THR A 135 8.48 1.67 -6.56
C THR A 135 8.89 3.01 -5.96
N ILE A 136 9.22 3.01 -4.66
CA ILE A 136 9.86 4.12 -3.95
C ILE A 136 11.25 3.63 -3.51
N PRO A 137 12.36 4.06 -4.14
CA PRO A 137 13.69 3.60 -3.75
C PRO A 137 14.02 4.01 -2.31
N LEU A 138 14.22 3.03 -1.42
CA LEU A 138 14.56 3.23 -0.02
C LEU A 138 16.08 3.08 0.19
N LYS A 139 16.57 3.50 1.36
CA LYS A 139 17.97 3.35 1.75
C LYS A 139 18.06 2.52 3.02
N HIS A 140 18.40 1.25 2.84
CA HIS A 140 18.58 0.27 3.88
C HIS A 140 19.89 -0.50 3.69
N ARG A 141 20.19 -1.47 4.57
CA ARG A 141 21.44 -2.29 4.52
C ARG A 141 21.50 -3.20 3.30
N ILE A 142 20.35 -3.62 2.78
CA ILE A 142 20.19 -4.36 1.54
C ILE A 142 19.29 -3.60 0.59
N TYR A 143 19.15 -4.06 -0.66
CA TYR A 143 18.20 -3.47 -1.60
C TYR A 143 16.79 -3.47 -1.03
N ALA A 144 16.17 -2.31 -1.00
CA ALA A 144 14.82 -2.11 -0.48
C ALA A 144 14.04 -1.10 -1.30
N ASN A 145 12.75 -1.36 -1.48
CA ASN A 145 11.78 -0.45 -2.08
C ASN A 145 10.55 -0.30 -1.17
N GLY A 146 10.04 0.91 -1.11
CA GLY A 146 8.65 1.15 -0.79
C GLY A 146 7.77 1.03 -2.04
N PHE A 147 6.47 1.22 -1.85
CA PHE A 147 5.47 1.11 -2.92
C PHE A 147 4.48 2.26 -2.82
N LEU A 148 4.18 2.87 -3.96
CA LEU A 148 3.25 3.97 -4.10
C LEU A 148 2.06 3.54 -4.94
N PHE A 149 0.93 3.33 -4.28
CA PHE A 149 -0.36 2.99 -4.88
C PHE A 149 -1.13 4.28 -5.17
N ARG A 150 -1.64 4.42 -6.38
CA ARG A 150 -2.50 5.55 -6.78
C ARG A 150 -3.73 5.07 -7.51
N GLU A 151 -4.88 5.57 -7.08
CA GLU A 151 -6.12 5.40 -7.85
C GLU A 151 -6.06 6.20 -9.14
N LYS A 152 -6.54 5.62 -10.22
CA LYS A 152 -6.79 6.36 -11.47
C LYS A 152 -8.08 7.17 -11.36
N PRO A 153 -8.14 8.35 -12.01
CA PRO A 153 -9.36 9.14 -12.06
C PRO A 153 -10.51 8.33 -12.66
N THR A 154 -11.69 8.47 -12.06
CA THR A 154 -12.92 7.88 -12.60
C THR A 154 -13.66 8.86 -13.51
N GLU A 155 -14.62 8.35 -14.29
CA GLU A 155 -15.52 9.20 -15.06
C GLU A 155 -16.34 10.12 -14.14
N ARG A 156 -16.80 11.25 -14.66
CA ARG A 156 -17.74 12.16 -13.99
C ARG A 156 -19.04 11.44 -13.62
N LYS A 157 -19.66 11.87 -12.54
CA LYS A 157 -20.94 11.29 -12.06
C LYS A 157 -22.11 11.97 -12.77
N LEU A 158 -22.98 11.20 -13.42
CA LEU A 158 -24.14 11.74 -14.12
C LEU A 158 -25.13 12.36 -13.13
N ASN A 159 -25.55 13.61 -13.40
CA ASN A 159 -26.68 14.25 -12.73
C ASN A 159 -27.99 13.78 -13.39
N ILE A 160 -28.56 12.71 -12.85
CA ILE A 160 -29.80 12.10 -13.39
C ILE A 160 -30.94 13.11 -13.44
N ASN A 161 -31.09 13.97 -12.43
CA ASN A 161 -32.16 14.97 -12.38
C ASN A 161 -32.03 15.99 -13.51
N ALA A 162 -30.81 16.44 -13.80
CA ALA A 162 -30.55 17.33 -14.92
C ALA A 162 -30.78 16.63 -16.26
N ALA A 163 -30.31 15.39 -16.40
CA ALA A 163 -30.53 14.60 -17.62
C ALA A 163 -32.02 14.41 -17.90
N GLN A 164 -32.84 14.13 -16.89
CA GLN A 164 -34.31 14.03 -17.01
C GLN A 164 -34.94 15.39 -17.35
N LYS A 165 -34.55 16.47 -16.66
CA LYS A 165 -35.02 17.84 -16.93
C LYS A 165 -34.83 18.25 -18.37
N TYR A 166 -33.68 17.97 -18.94
CA TYR A 166 -33.35 18.29 -20.35
C TYR A 166 -33.75 17.19 -21.32
N LYS A 167 -34.43 16.12 -20.86
CA LYS A 167 -34.87 14.97 -21.68
C LYS A 167 -33.72 14.35 -22.49
N ILE A 168 -32.54 14.25 -21.85
CA ILE A 168 -31.35 13.67 -22.51
C ILE A 168 -31.55 12.16 -22.67
N ASP A 169 -31.37 11.67 -23.90
CA ASP A 169 -31.41 10.24 -24.18
C ASP A 169 -30.22 9.52 -23.54
N VAL A 170 -30.47 8.30 -23.03
CA VAL A 170 -29.47 7.44 -22.39
C VAL A 170 -28.25 7.16 -23.26
N VAL A 171 -28.40 7.20 -24.57
CA VAL A 171 -27.31 7.03 -25.55
C VAL A 171 -26.19 8.06 -25.37
N TYR A 172 -26.49 9.24 -24.82
CA TYR A 172 -25.50 10.30 -24.56
C TYR A 172 -24.78 10.15 -23.23
N TYR A 173 -25.26 9.30 -22.29
CA TYR A 173 -24.74 9.21 -20.93
C TYR A 173 -23.24 8.89 -20.88
N LYS A 174 -22.77 8.02 -21.76
CA LYS A 174 -21.33 7.71 -21.84
C LYS A 174 -20.50 8.93 -22.25
N LYS A 175 -20.97 9.71 -23.23
CA LYS A 175 -20.30 10.94 -23.67
C LYS A 175 -20.31 12.00 -22.57
N ILE A 176 -21.42 12.14 -21.85
CA ILE A 176 -21.57 13.08 -20.73
C ILE A 176 -20.59 12.72 -19.62
N LYS A 177 -20.54 11.45 -19.21
CA LYS A 177 -19.57 11.00 -18.20
C LYS A 177 -18.11 11.20 -18.61
N ALA A 178 -17.82 11.19 -19.92
CA ALA A 178 -16.51 11.50 -20.47
C ALA A 178 -16.22 13.01 -20.59
N GLY A 179 -17.08 13.89 -19.99
CA GLY A 179 -16.86 15.33 -19.95
C GLY A 179 -17.34 16.11 -21.17
N LYS A 180 -18.20 15.51 -22.05
CA LYS A 180 -18.69 16.18 -23.26
C LYS A 180 -20.01 16.89 -23.01
N ASP A 181 -20.17 18.08 -23.61
CA ASP A 181 -21.45 18.79 -23.69
C ASP A 181 -22.45 18.04 -24.58
N VAL A 182 -23.72 18.37 -24.44
CA VAL A 182 -24.80 17.79 -25.28
C VAL A 182 -25.54 18.91 -26.00
N THR A 183 -25.70 18.74 -27.32
CA THR A 183 -26.56 19.61 -28.13
C THR A 183 -27.93 18.95 -28.25
N LEU A 184 -28.97 19.66 -27.84
CA LEU A 184 -30.38 19.24 -27.97
C LEU A 184 -30.86 19.38 -29.41
N GLU A 185 -32.01 18.77 -29.75
CA GLU A 185 -32.63 18.86 -31.08
C GLU A 185 -32.98 20.29 -31.51
N ASP A 186 -33.26 21.17 -30.54
CA ASP A 186 -33.56 22.59 -30.78
C ASP A 186 -32.30 23.46 -30.93
N GLY A 187 -31.09 22.86 -30.99
CA GLY A 187 -29.81 23.53 -31.17
C GLY A 187 -29.19 24.08 -29.88
N ARG A 188 -29.87 24.02 -28.75
CA ARG A 188 -29.27 24.44 -27.44
C ARG A 188 -28.18 23.49 -27.01
N VAL A 189 -27.05 24.04 -26.56
CA VAL A 189 -25.95 23.28 -25.98
C VAL A 189 -26.11 23.29 -24.45
N ILE A 190 -26.20 22.10 -23.85
CA ILE A 190 -26.19 21.95 -22.40
C ILE A 190 -24.76 21.64 -21.95
N PRO A 191 -24.14 22.51 -21.12
CA PRO A 191 -22.78 22.30 -20.64
C PRO A 191 -22.68 21.04 -19.78
N ASN A 192 -21.55 20.33 -19.89
CA ASN A 192 -21.29 19.13 -19.12
C ASN A 192 -21.37 19.37 -17.59
N SER A 193 -20.96 20.54 -17.14
CA SER A 193 -21.04 20.95 -15.72
C SER A 193 -22.46 20.95 -15.13
N GLU A 194 -23.49 21.14 -15.98
CA GLU A 194 -24.90 21.00 -15.54
C GLU A 194 -25.35 19.54 -15.49
N LEU A 195 -24.77 18.69 -16.35
CA LEU A 195 -25.16 17.29 -16.54
C LEU A 195 -24.37 16.32 -15.66
N THR A 196 -23.35 16.77 -14.96
CA THR A 196 -22.48 15.90 -14.17
C THR A 196 -22.02 16.58 -12.89
N PHE A 197 -21.60 15.73 -11.95
CA PHE A 197 -20.78 16.11 -10.80
C PHE A 197 -19.35 15.63 -11.02
N ASP A 198 -18.39 16.26 -10.35
CA ASP A 198 -17.01 15.80 -10.37
C ASP A 198 -16.89 14.37 -9.78
N PRO A 199 -15.94 13.58 -10.26
CA PRO A 199 -15.66 12.28 -9.66
C PRO A 199 -15.16 12.46 -8.22
N ASP A 200 -15.24 11.40 -7.43
CA ASP A 200 -14.60 11.41 -6.11
C ASP A 200 -13.10 11.65 -6.25
N PRO A 201 -12.49 12.38 -5.31
CA PRO A 201 -11.03 12.55 -5.29
C PRO A 201 -10.32 11.20 -5.29
N THR A 202 -9.25 11.11 -6.07
CA THR A 202 -8.42 9.90 -6.10
C THR A 202 -7.63 9.77 -4.81
N MET A 203 -7.51 8.55 -4.31
CA MET A 203 -6.74 8.23 -3.13
C MET A 203 -5.35 7.70 -3.51
N SER A 204 -4.38 7.89 -2.63
CA SER A 204 -3.04 7.33 -2.78
C SER A 204 -2.50 6.84 -1.44
N TYR A 205 -1.71 5.79 -1.50
CA TYR A 205 -1.06 5.16 -0.35
C TYR A 205 0.40 4.92 -0.65
N ALA A 206 1.29 5.42 0.20
CA ALA A 206 2.72 5.15 0.13
C ALA A 206 3.15 4.30 1.32
N PHE A 207 3.87 3.23 1.07
CA PHE A 207 4.49 2.36 2.05
C PHE A 207 6.00 2.53 2.01
N CYS A 208 6.59 3.03 3.11
CA CYS A 208 8.02 3.22 3.29
C CYS A 208 8.45 2.54 4.59
N SER A 209 8.92 1.29 4.51
CA SER A 209 9.45 0.55 5.64
C SER A 209 10.91 0.23 5.42
N ASP A 210 11.69 0.21 6.51
CA ASP A 210 13.13 -0.05 6.53
C ASP A 210 13.92 0.91 5.65
N THR A 211 14.02 2.13 6.13
CA THR A 211 14.78 3.19 5.46
C THR A 211 15.33 4.20 6.46
N ILE A 212 16.52 4.70 6.22
CA ILE A 212 16.94 5.94 6.86
C ILE A 212 16.09 7.10 6.35
N TYR A 213 16.11 8.23 7.06
CA TYR A 213 15.52 9.48 6.59
C TYR A 213 16.08 9.84 5.20
N LYS A 214 15.21 9.87 4.18
CA LYS A 214 15.61 10.05 2.78
C LYS A 214 14.77 11.13 2.09
N PRO A 215 15.12 12.41 2.26
CA PRO A 215 14.35 13.52 1.70
C PRO A 215 14.28 13.53 0.16
N ASP A 216 15.17 12.83 -0.54
CA ASP A 216 15.10 12.67 -2.00
C ASP A 216 13.77 12.06 -2.48
N ASN A 217 13.04 11.35 -1.60
CA ASN A 217 11.73 10.77 -1.92
C ASN A 217 10.57 11.77 -1.80
N ILE A 218 10.78 12.96 -1.24
CA ILE A 218 9.74 13.99 -1.04
C ILE A 218 8.99 14.31 -2.33
N PRO A 219 9.65 14.55 -3.49
CA PRO A 219 8.92 14.86 -4.72
C PRO A 219 7.97 13.74 -5.16
N GLN A 220 8.33 12.47 -4.93
CA GLN A 220 7.49 11.31 -5.27
C GLN A 220 6.31 11.16 -4.31
N LEU A 221 6.48 11.54 -3.04
CA LEU A 221 5.50 11.45 -1.96
C LEU A 221 4.57 12.65 -1.88
N ASN A 222 4.84 13.73 -2.63
CA ASN A 222 4.11 14.98 -2.52
C ASN A 222 2.60 14.79 -2.70
N GLY A 223 1.82 15.28 -1.73
CA GLY A 223 0.36 15.24 -1.72
C GLY A 223 -0.26 13.85 -1.56
N VAL A 224 0.50 12.82 -1.20
CA VAL A 224 -0.02 11.46 -0.95
C VAL A 224 -1.08 11.50 0.14
N THR A 225 -2.18 10.77 -0.06
CA THR A 225 -3.28 10.74 0.91
C THR A 225 -2.86 10.11 2.23
N VAL A 226 -2.18 8.97 2.18
CA VAL A 226 -1.67 8.26 3.36
C VAL A 226 -0.25 7.82 3.13
N LEU A 227 0.65 8.25 3.99
CA LEU A 227 2.02 7.76 4.08
C LEU A 227 2.14 6.82 5.27
N TYR A 228 2.42 5.55 5.05
CA TYR A 228 2.98 4.66 6.07
C TYR A 228 4.50 4.81 6.04
N HIS A 229 5.08 5.18 7.17
CA HIS A 229 6.52 5.31 7.30
C HIS A 229 7.01 4.57 8.54
N GLU A 230 8.12 3.87 8.40
CA GLU A 230 8.77 3.26 9.56
C GLU A 230 9.12 4.30 10.61
N ALA A 231 9.09 3.89 11.86
CA ALA A 231 9.59 4.61 13.01
C ALA A 231 10.15 3.58 14.00
N THR A 232 11.27 2.97 13.62
CA THR A 232 11.89 1.93 14.43
C THR A 232 12.39 2.50 15.77
N PHE A 233 12.77 3.78 15.77
CA PHE A 233 13.31 4.48 16.93
C PHE A 233 12.54 5.78 17.22
N ILE A 234 12.72 6.29 18.45
CA ILE A 234 12.44 7.68 18.80
C ILE A 234 13.76 8.48 18.78
N GLU A 235 13.68 9.81 18.82
CA GLU A 235 14.84 10.71 18.70
C GLU A 235 15.90 10.48 19.78
N GLU A 236 15.51 10.00 20.98
CA GLU A 236 16.44 9.60 22.05
C GLU A 236 17.49 8.57 21.59
N HIS A 237 17.13 7.75 20.56
CA HIS A 237 18.00 6.73 20.00
C HIS A 237 18.31 6.99 18.52
N ALA A 238 18.37 8.25 18.10
CA ALA A 238 18.68 8.65 16.72
C ALA A 238 20.07 8.16 16.26
N ASP A 239 20.99 8.04 17.20
CA ASP A 239 22.35 7.49 17.00
C ASP A 239 22.35 6.02 16.53
N LEU A 240 21.28 5.28 16.85
CA LEU A 240 21.09 3.89 16.39
C LEU A 240 20.34 3.80 15.06
N ALA A 241 19.52 4.79 14.73
CA ALA A 241 18.63 4.74 13.56
C ALA A 241 19.41 4.63 12.24
N GLU A 242 20.24 5.61 11.91
CA GLU A 242 20.96 5.64 10.64
C GLU A 242 21.95 4.45 10.46
N PRO A 243 22.79 4.07 11.46
CA PRO A 243 23.69 2.93 11.31
C PRO A 243 22.99 1.60 11.12
N THR A 244 21.75 1.45 11.60
CA THR A 244 20.94 0.24 11.41
C THR A 244 20.05 0.31 10.16
N GLY A 245 20.02 1.45 9.47
CA GLY A 245 19.25 1.65 8.25
C GLY A 245 17.77 1.97 8.50
N HIS A 246 17.48 2.67 9.59
CA HIS A 246 16.12 3.01 10.06
C HIS A 246 15.94 4.51 10.32
N SER A 247 14.72 4.88 10.65
CA SER A 247 14.31 6.26 10.97
C SER A 247 13.77 6.41 12.38
N THR A 248 13.75 7.66 12.88
CA THR A 248 13.01 8.03 14.09
C THR A 248 11.58 8.48 13.74
N ALA A 249 10.70 8.48 14.73
CA ALA A 249 9.33 8.98 14.59
C ALA A 249 9.32 10.46 14.16
N LYS A 250 10.22 11.27 14.69
CA LYS A 250 10.41 12.68 14.30
C LYS A 250 10.85 12.84 12.86
N GLN A 251 11.72 11.96 12.37
CA GLN A 251 12.13 11.94 10.95
C GLN A 251 10.96 11.55 10.03
N ALA A 252 10.13 10.57 10.42
CA ALA A 252 8.91 10.22 9.71
C ALA A 252 7.92 11.41 9.67
N GLY A 253 7.75 12.13 10.78
CA GLY A 253 6.97 13.37 10.84
C GLY A 253 7.50 14.45 9.90
N LYS A 254 8.83 14.65 9.83
CA LYS A 254 9.46 15.59 8.88
C LYS A 254 9.20 15.20 7.43
N MET A 255 9.27 13.90 7.08
CA MET A 255 8.92 13.42 5.73
C MET A 255 7.48 13.75 5.39
N ALA A 256 6.55 13.48 6.31
CA ALA A 256 5.13 13.74 6.12
C ALA A 256 4.84 15.24 5.90
N LEU A 257 5.42 16.10 6.73
CA LEU A 257 5.28 17.56 6.62
C LEU A 257 5.82 18.08 5.27
N GLN A 258 7.06 17.72 4.93
CA GLN A 258 7.73 18.21 3.72
C GLN A 258 7.11 17.68 2.43
N ALA A 259 6.53 16.48 2.46
CA ALA A 259 5.80 15.88 1.35
C ALA A 259 4.31 16.28 1.32
N GLU A 260 3.85 17.14 2.23
CA GLU A 260 2.46 17.62 2.29
C GLU A 260 1.43 16.48 2.25
N VAL A 261 1.74 15.36 2.92
CA VAL A 261 0.80 14.22 2.96
C VAL A 261 -0.41 14.56 3.83
N LYS A 262 -1.55 13.88 3.60
CA LYS A 262 -2.75 14.15 4.42
C LYS A 262 -2.72 13.42 5.75
N HIS A 263 -2.21 12.19 5.79
CA HIS A 263 -2.13 11.33 6.98
C HIS A 263 -0.78 10.63 7.03
N LEU A 264 -0.19 10.55 8.21
CA LEU A 264 0.99 9.75 8.49
C LEU A 264 0.60 8.57 9.39
N ILE A 265 0.92 7.34 8.97
CA ILE A 265 0.83 6.15 9.83
C ILE A 265 2.25 5.73 10.18
N LEU A 266 2.56 5.64 11.47
CA LEU A 266 3.82 5.11 11.95
C LEU A 266 3.72 3.59 12.17
N GLY A 267 4.81 2.87 11.94
CA GLY A 267 4.92 1.45 12.21
C GLY A 267 6.37 0.98 12.21
N HIS A 268 6.59 -0.33 12.16
CA HIS A 268 7.90 -0.97 12.25
C HIS A 268 8.64 -0.64 13.56
N TYR A 269 7.92 -0.74 14.68
CA TYR A 269 8.43 -0.34 15.97
C TYR A 269 9.44 -1.33 16.55
N SER A 270 10.55 -0.83 17.08
CA SER A 270 11.47 -1.65 17.87
C SER A 270 10.79 -2.14 19.15
N THR A 271 11.02 -3.41 19.47
CA THR A 271 10.56 -4.01 20.74
C THR A 271 11.22 -3.41 21.97
N ARG A 272 12.18 -2.50 21.82
CA ARG A 272 12.78 -1.72 22.89
C ARG A 272 11.75 -0.87 23.65
N TYR A 273 10.72 -0.40 22.95
CA TYR A 273 9.75 0.55 23.51
C TYR A 273 8.47 -0.18 23.94
N PRO A 274 8.10 -0.06 25.23
CA PRO A 274 6.89 -0.72 25.74
C PRO A 274 5.59 0.02 25.38
N ASN A 275 5.67 1.31 25.06
CA ASN A 275 4.52 2.16 24.76
C ASN A 275 4.67 2.82 23.39
N LEU A 276 3.66 2.63 22.52
CA LEU A 276 3.62 3.21 21.18
C LEU A 276 3.29 4.71 21.17
N ASP A 277 2.68 5.24 22.24
CA ASP A 277 2.36 6.69 22.32
C ASP A 277 3.61 7.55 22.20
N LEU A 278 4.77 7.06 22.66
CA LEU A 278 6.06 7.75 22.52
C LEU A 278 6.36 8.15 21.06
N PHE A 279 6.05 7.27 20.11
CA PHE A 279 6.25 7.55 18.68
C PHE A 279 5.24 8.58 18.16
N GLY A 280 3.99 8.47 18.62
CA GLY A 280 2.93 9.39 18.22
C GLY A 280 3.20 10.80 18.75
N ASP A 281 3.58 10.93 20.00
CA ASP A 281 3.86 12.22 20.64
C ASP A 281 5.04 12.91 19.96
N GLU A 282 6.13 12.18 19.71
CA GLU A 282 7.31 12.72 19.03
C GLU A 282 7.01 13.17 17.58
N ALA A 283 6.30 12.36 16.81
CA ALA A 283 5.98 12.74 15.43
C ALA A 283 5.02 13.93 15.38
N LYS A 284 4.11 14.06 16.35
CA LYS A 284 3.17 15.20 16.48
C LYS A 284 3.84 16.51 16.81
N GLU A 285 5.06 16.52 17.30
CA GLU A 285 5.84 17.76 17.41
C GLU A 285 6.09 18.43 16.05
N VAL A 286 5.97 17.67 14.95
CA VAL A 286 6.31 18.11 13.59
C VAL A 286 5.14 18.05 12.63
N PHE A 287 4.25 17.07 12.78
CA PHE A 287 3.13 16.82 11.88
C PHE A 287 1.88 16.38 12.65
N ASP A 288 0.76 17.11 12.52
CA ASP A 288 -0.40 16.92 13.39
C ASP A 288 -1.17 15.62 13.14
N ASN A 289 -1.31 15.20 11.87
CA ASN A 289 -2.21 14.11 11.50
C ASN A 289 -1.51 12.74 11.52
N VAL A 290 -1.06 12.34 12.72
CA VAL A 290 -0.31 11.11 12.98
C VAL A 290 -1.24 10.03 13.53
N LEU A 291 -1.16 8.85 12.93
CA LEU A 291 -1.82 7.61 13.35
C LEU A 291 -0.75 6.56 13.70
N LEU A 292 -1.06 5.71 14.67
CA LEU A 292 -0.18 4.61 15.07
C LEU A 292 -0.74 3.29 14.52
N ALA A 293 0.07 2.56 13.76
CA ALA A 293 -0.23 1.18 13.41
C ALA A 293 -0.19 0.30 14.68
N ASP A 294 -0.97 -0.76 14.66
CA ASP A 294 -0.91 -1.84 15.62
C ASP A 294 -1.54 -3.08 14.97
N ASP A 295 -1.19 -4.26 15.46
CA ASP A 295 -1.65 -5.53 14.90
C ASP A 295 -3.18 -5.64 14.94
N GLY A 296 -3.78 -5.98 13.82
CA GLY A 296 -5.22 -6.08 13.66
C GLY A 296 -5.95 -4.74 13.46
N LYS A 297 -5.25 -3.60 13.54
CA LYS A 297 -5.86 -2.29 13.36
C LYS A 297 -6.28 -2.05 11.91
N VAL A 298 -7.44 -1.41 11.74
CA VAL A 298 -8.02 -1.08 10.44
C VAL A 298 -8.18 0.43 10.34
N PHE A 299 -7.72 0.99 9.22
CA PHE A 299 -7.92 2.40 8.86
C PHE A 299 -8.78 2.49 7.61
N GLU A 300 -9.74 3.42 7.60
CA GLU A 300 -10.58 3.72 6.44
C GLU A 300 -10.46 5.21 6.10
N PHE A 301 -10.21 5.52 4.81
CA PHE A 301 -9.99 6.87 4.30
C PHE A 301 -10.92 7.19 3.13
#